data_6fc7c8f909917bdc02465158f025188c
#
_entry.id   6fc7c8f909917bdc02465158f025188c
#
_cell.length_a   1.000
_cell.length_b   1.000
_cell.length_c   1.000
_cell.angle_alpha   90.00
_cell.angle_beta   90.00
_cell.angle_gamma   90.00
#
_symmetry.space_group_name_H-M   'P 1'
#
loop_
_entity.id
_entity.type
_entity.pdbx_description
1 polymer ?
#
loop_
_entity_poly.entity_id
_entity_poly.type
_entity_poly.pdbx_seq_one_letter_code
_entity_poly.pdbx_strand_id
1 'polypeptide(L)'
;MPNRSDTTTAMPTPPAETARPGRNLTIERRDDGAVLLSFFVPDHAQNVLTGETLAELSEALDAIEAGPPPTAVVVRSTREGSFFAGAYMARLDRLHATTPAEIERLCGAGRGIFSRFSAPAWPSVAIIDGICLGGGLELALACDLRVATDASHTALGFPEVKLGLLPGWGGTVRLARLIGPGAAVELAASGENVDGPAAARLGLVDACVRPEQALASACRLAEIAAARRSHLERRELLAGATPLVAEEREFLESTSAAVILGRSGGHYPAPLAILETILAGLDVPAEQAAQIEASAFAKLAATPGSTTARAAAAMPRARPANPGRALVPPSSAPGSWGPASRPATSGPAMT
;
A
#
# COMPACT_ATOMS: atom_id res chain seq x y z
N MET A 1 25.26 -54.11 -28.02
CA MET A 1 25.18 -53.02 -27.01
C MET A 1 23.86 -52.37 -27.24
N PRO A 2 22.80 -52.60 -26.43
CA PRO A 2 21.50 -51.95 -26.61
C PRO A 2 21.49 -50.61 -25.86
N ASN A 3 20.90 -49.64 -26.53
CA ASN A 3 20.67 -48.27 -26.18
C ASN A 3 19.67 -48.21 -24.99
N ARG A 4 20.06 -47.55 -23.90
CA ARG A 4 19.15 -47.26 -22.78
C ARG A 4 18.39 -45.97 -23.10
N SER A 5 17.10 -46.10 -23.36
CA SER A 5 16.15 -45.00 -23.41
C SER A 5 15.83 -44.55 -21.98
N ASP A 6 16.31 -43.35 -21.64
CA ASP A 6 15.87 -42.64 -20.42
C ASP A 6 14.42 -42.15 -20.62
N THR A 7 13.49 -42.86 -20.04
CA THR A 7 12.13 -42.39 -19.85
C THR A 7 12.06 -41.61 -18.56
N THR A 8 12.25 -40.28 -18.65
CA THR A 8 11.91 -39.35 -17.57
C THR A 8 10.38 -39.31 -17.44
N THR A 9 9.85 -40.05 -16.48
CA THR A 9 8.43 -39.99 -16.14
C THR A 9 8.16 -38.65 -15.47
N ALA A 10 7.56 -37.73 -16.21
CA ALA A 10 7.02 -36.48 -15.65
C ALA A 10 5.92 -36.85 -14.64
N MET A 11 6.09 -36.44 -13.37
CA MET A 11 5.07 -36.57 -12.35
C MET A 11 3.84 -35.72 -12.75
N PRO A 12 2.62 -36.24 -12.58
CA PRO A 12 1.42 -35.47 -12.87
C PRO A 12 1.36 -34.25 -11.95
N THR A 13 1.24 -33.07 -12.54
CA THR A 13 0.90 -31.85 -11.86
C THR A 13 -0.42 -32.05 -11.11
N PRO A 14 -0.50 -31.81 -9.78
CA PRO A 14 -1.78 -31.88 -9.08
C PRO A 14 -2.73 -30.86 -9.71
N PRO A 15 -4.04 -31.18 -9.82
CA PRO A 15 -4.99 -30.26 -10.42
C PRO A 15 -5.01 -28.97 -9.63
N ALA A 16 -4.81 -27.84 -10.31
CA ALA A 16 -5.07 -26.52 -9.78
C ALA A 16 -6.49 -26.54 -9.17
N GLU A 17 -6.61 -26.14 -7.90
CA GLU A 17 -7.90 -26.05 -7.24
C GLU A 17 -8.73 -25.05 -8.03
N THR A 18 -9.68 -25.56 -8.81
CA THR A 18 -10.41 -24.81 -9.82
C THR A 18 -11.17 -23.68 -9.16
N ALA A 19 -10.98 -22.47 -9.69
CA ALA A 19 -11.75 -21.28 -9.36
C ALA A 19 -13.26 -21.66 -9.23
N ARG A 20 -13.84 -21.45 -8.07
CA ARG A 20 -15.27 -21.66 -7.87
C ARG A 20 -16.00 -20.55 -8.62
N PRO A 21 -16.95 -20.88 -9.53
CA PRO A 21 -17.73 -19.87 -10.24
C PRO A 21 -18.40 -18.89 -9.25
N GLY A 22 -18.25 -17.59 -9.47
CA GLY A 22 -18.86 -16.54 -8.65
C GLY A 22 -18.01 -16.00 -7.51
N ARG A 23 -16.77 -16.44 -7.31
CA ARG A 23 -15.86 -15.84 -6.33
C ARG A 23 -14.95 -14.79 -6.96
N ASN A 24 -14.71 -13.73 -6.15
CA ASN A 24 -13.84 -12.59 -6.54
C ASN A 24 -12.36 -12.93 -6.40
N LEU A 25 -12.01 -14.02 -5.72
CA LEU A 25 -10.62 -14.42 -5.52
C LEU A 25 -10.44 -15.94 -5.55
N THR A 26 -9.26 -16.38 -5.96
CA THR A 26 -8.80 -17.77 -5.92
C THR A 26 -7.55 -17.91 -5.08
N ILE A 27 -7.41 -19.08 -4.43
CA ILE A 27 -6.24 -19.47 -3.66
C ILE A 27 -5.56 -20.60 -4.43
N GLU A 28 -4.28 -20.44 -4.71
CA GLU A 28 -3.45 -21.45 -5.36
C GLU A 28 -2.20 -21.67 -4.52
N ARG A 29 -1.93 -22.91 -4.13
CA ARG A 29 -0.69 -23.28 -3.45
C ARG A 29 0.29 -23.84 -4.48
N ARG A 30 1.46 -23.20 -4.56
CA ARG A 30 2.52 -23.55 -5.51
C ARG A 30 3.41 -24.68 -4.97
N ASP A 31 4.18 -25.31 -5.87
CA ASP A 31 5.15 -26.37 -5.53
C ASP A 31 6.29 -25.84 -4.63
N ASP A 32 6.62 -24.55 -4.70
CA ASP A 32 7.61 -23.88 -3.85
C ASP A 32 7.06 -23.52 -2.45
N GLY A 33 5.80 -23.87 -2.19
CA GLY A 33 5.09 -23.63 -0.94
C GLY A 33 4.50 -22.22 -0.81
N ALA A 34 4.71 -21.32 -1.78
CA ALA A 34 4.06 -20.03 -1.80
C ALA A 34 2.55 -20.16 -2.08
N VAL A 35 1.76 -19.25 -1.55
CA VAL A 35 0.33 -19.14 -1.80
C VAL A 35 0.05 -17.91 -2.65
N LEU A 36 -0.62 -18.08 -3.77
CA LEU A 36 -1.11 -16.99 -4.60
C LEU A 36 -2.56 -16.69 -4.25
N LEU A 37 -2.84 -15.45 -3.87
CA LEU A 37 -4.17 -14.87 -3.78
C LEU A 37 -4.42 -14.07 -5.06
N SER A 38 -5.22 -14.62 -5.97
CA SER A 38 -5.48 -14.02 -7.29
C SER A 38 -6.89 -13.47 -7.36
N PHE A 39 -7.01 -12.15 -7.59
CA PHE A 39 -8.29 -11.44 -7.63
C PHE A 39 -8.80 -11.23 -9.04
N PHE A 40 -10.11 -11.42 -9.21
CA PHE A 40 -10.88 -11.07 -10.39
C PHE A 40 -12.32 -10.78 -9.98
N VAL A 41 -12.73 -9.52 -9.96
CA VAL A 41 -14.09 -9.11 -9.58
C VAL A 41 -14.96 -9.05 -10.86
N PRO A 42 -15.83 -10.04 -11.13
CA PRO A 42 -16.40 -10.26 -12.46
C PRO A 42 -17.30 -9.12 -12.96
N ASP A 43 -18.13 -8.55 -12.11
CA ASP A 43 -19.20 -7.62 -12.51
C ASP A 43 -18.74 -6.15 -12.56
N HIS A 44 -17.43 -5.90 -12.56
CA HIS A 44 -16.84 -4.57 -12.60
C HIS A 44 -15.80 -4.45 -13.70
N ALA A 45 -15.68 -3.26 -14.30
CA ALA A 45 -14.66 -2.98 -15.32
C ALA A 45 -13.23 -3.04 -14.74
N GLN A 46 -13.10 -2.70 -13.46
CA GLN A 46 -11.87 -2.77 -12.67
C GLN A 46 -12.11 -3.64 -11.44
N ASN A 47 -11.07 -4.23 -10.86
CA ASN A 47 -11.21 -4.81 -9.53
C ASN A 47 -11.50 -3.70 -8.53
N VAL A 48 -12.50 -3.93 -7.68
CA VAL A 48 -12.89 -3.02 -6.60
C VAL A 48 -13.05 -3.80 -5.30
N LEU A 49 -12.78 -3.14 -4.18
CA LEU A 49 -12.97 -3.73 -2.85
C LEU A 49 -14.43 -3.53 -2.43
N THR A 50 -15.25 -4.55 -2.69
CA THR A 50 -16.62 -4.63 -2.19
C THR A 50 -16.65 -5.27 -0.80
N GLY A 51 -17.78 -5.19 -0.10
CA GLY A 51 -17.95 -5.95 1.15
C GLY A 51 -17.79 -7.45 0.97
N GLU A 52 -18.22 -7.99 -0.19
CA GLU A 52 -18.06 -9.40 -0.55
C GLU A 52 -16.59 -9.75 -0.81
N THR A 53 -15.87 -8.92 -1.58
CA THR A 53 -14.43 -9.11 -1.82
C THR A 53 -13.63 -9.11 -0.50
N LEU A 54 -13.97 -8.23 0.45
CA LEU A 54 -13.34 -8.19 1.76
C LEU A 54 -13.68 -9.40 2.62
N ALA A 55 -14.93 -9.88 2.57
CA ALA A 55 -15.34 -11.10 3.27
C ALA A 55 -14.61 -12.35 2.72
N GLU A 56 -14.57 -12.50 1.38
CA GLU A 56 -13.82 -13.58 0.74
C GLU A 56 -12.31 -13.53 1.04
N LEU A 57 -11.74 -12.32 1.10
CA LEU A 57 -10.35 -12.14 1.50
C LEU A 57 -10.12 -12.60 2.95
N SER A 58 -11.04 -12.27 3.87
CA SER A 58 -10.95 -12.74 5.26
C SER A 58 -11.03 -14.26 5.35
N GLU A 59 -11.99 -14.89 4.64
CA GLU A 59 -12.12 -16.37 4.57
C GLU A 59 -10.86 -17.02 3.98
N ALA A 60 -10.26 -16.40 2.94
CA ALA A 60 -9.04 -16.90 2.34
C ALA A 60 -7.85 -16.86 3.32
N LEU A 61 -7.73 -15.78 4.08
CA LEU A 61 -6.70 -15.66 5.13
C LEU A 61 -6.94 -16.68 6.26
N ASP A 62 -8.19 -16.90 6.67
CA ASP A 62 -8.54 -17.96 7.65
C ASP A 62 -8.09 -19.35 7.17
N ALA A 63 -8.34 -19.66 5.89
CA ALA A 63 -7.95 -20.93 5.29
C ALA A 63 -6.41 -21.08 5.19
N ILE A 64 -5.68 -20.00 4.91
CA ILE A 64 -4.21 -20.01 4.87
C ILE A 64 -3.62 -20.19 6.26
N GLU A 65 -4.16 -19.51 7.26
CA GLU A 65 -3.70 -19.56 8.66
C GLU A 65 -3.99 -20.92 9.32
N ALA A 66 -5.12 -21.55 8.95
CA ALA A 66 -5.48 -22.90 9.44
C ALA A 66 -4.71 -24.03 8.75
N GLY A 67 -4.12 -23.76 7.59
CA GLY A 67 -3.38 -24.74 6.76
C GLY A 67 -1.89 -24.83 7.12
N PRO A 68 -1.12 -25.62 6.34
CA PRO A 68 0.33 -25.62 6.46
C PRO A 68 0.88 -24.21 6.19
N PRO A 69 1.86 -23.73 7.00
CA PRO A 69 2.44 -22.42 6.80
C PRO A 69 3.00 -22.25 5.37
N PRO A 70 2.63 -21.20 4.63
CA PRO A 70 3.22 -20.94 3.33
C PRO A 70 4.65 -20.41 3.48
N THR A 71 5.46 -20.53 2.41
CA THR A 71 6.75 -19.85 2.32
C THR A 71 6.59 -18.35 2.13
N ALA A 72 5.50 -17.95 1.48
CA ALA A 72 5.08 -16.56 1.28
C ALA A 72 3.60 -16.50 0.85
N VAL A 73 2.98 -15.32 1.00
CA VAL A 73 1.68 -15.03 0.38
C VAL A 73 1.87 -13.94 -0.67
N VAL A 74 1.47 -14.22 -1.91
CA VAL A 74 1.55 -13.28 -3.03
C VAL A 74 0.15 -12.85 -3.43
N VAL A 75 -0.13 -11.57 -3.30
CA VAL A 75 -1.40 -10.94 -3.69
C VAL A 75 -1.29 -10.37 -5.09
N ARG A 76 -2.14 -10.81 -6.02
CA ARG A 76 -2.14 -10.33 -7.40
C ARG A 76 -3.55 -10.19 -7.96
N SER A 77 -3.66 -9.48 -9.06
CA SER A 77 -4.82 -9.48 -9.92
C SER A 77 -4.58 -10.38 -11.14
N THR A 78 -5.64 -11.03 -11.63
CA THR A 78 -5.66 -11.67 -12.94
C THR A 78 -6.44 -10.83 -13.96
N ARG A 79 -6.94 -9.66 -13.55
CA ARG A 79 -7.55 -8.69 -14.46
C ARG A 79 -6.45 -7.82 -15.05
N GLU A 80 -6.36 -7.82 -16.37
CA GLU A 80 -5.41 -6.97 -17.10
C GLU A 80 -5.62 -5.49 -16.75
N GLY A 81 -4.53 -4.78 -16.51
CA GLY A 81 -4.53 -3.34 -16.24
C GLY A 81 -5.16 -2.90 -14.92
N SER A 82 -5.48 -3.81 -14.02
CA SER A 82 -6.12 -3.47 -12.74
C SER A 82 -5.65 -4.35 -11.60
N PHE A 83 -4.93 -3.78 -10.66
CA PHE A 83 -4.76 -4.40 -9.34
C PHE A 83 -6.07 -4.18 -8.56
N PHE A 84 -6.31 -2.96 -8.06
CA PHE A 84 -7.59 -2.52 -7.50
C PHE A 84 -7.77 -1.02 -7.69
N ALA A 85 -8.95 -0.61 -8.15
CA ALA A 85 -9.31 0.80 -8.34
C ALA A 85 -9.86 1.49 -7.07
N GLY A 86 -9.74 0.84 -5.92
CA GLY A 86 -10.19 1.34 -4.62
C GLY A 86 -11.42 0.63 -4.06
N ALA A 87 -12.00 1.21 -3.01
CA ALA A 87 -13.24 0.73 -2.42
C ALA A 87 -14.43 0.99 -3.36
N TYR A 88 -15.42 0.09 -3.34
CA TYR A 88 -16.63 0.25 -4.14
C TYR A 88 -17.45 1.45 -3.67
N MET A 89 -17.56 2.45 -4.53
CA MET A 89 -18.08 3.80 -4.24
C MET A 89 -19.61 3.88 -4.08
N ALA A 90 -20.37 2.84 -4.45
CA ALA A 90 -21.84 2.90 -4.47
C ALA A 90 -22.50 3.11 -3.08
N ARG A 91 -21.70 3.19 -2.01
CA ARG A 91 -22.20 3.51 -0.66
C ARG A 91 -21.57 4.77 -0.06
N LEU A 92 -20.65 5.42 -0.76
CA LEU A 92 -20.05 6.67 -0.27
C LEU A 92 -21.06 7.81 -0.18
N ASP A 93 -22.08 7.79 -1.03
CA ASP A 93 -23.23 8.72 -0.97
C ASP A 93 -24.02 8.61 0.33
N ARG A 94 -23.90 7.51 1.07
CA ARG A 94 -24.56 7.28 2.36
C ARG A 94 -23.68 7.59 3.57
N LEU A 95 -22.39 7.84 3.39
CA LEU A 95 -21.50 8.12 4.52
C LEU A 95 -21.94 9.34 5.34
N HIS A 96 -22.49 10.39 4.68
CA HIS A 96 -22.99 11.57 5.36
C HIS A 96 -24.22 11.29 6.27
N ALA A 97 -24.94 10.18 6.03
CA ALA A 97 -26.05 9.72 6.85
C ALA A 97 -25.63 8.69 7.92
N THR A 98 -24.34 8.32 7.94
CA THR A 98 -23.76 7.34 8.86
C THR A 98 -23.10 8.09 10.02
N THR A 99 -23.25 7.58 11.24
CA THR A 99 -22.62 8.22 12.41
C THR A 99 -21.10 8.13 12.35
N PRO A 100 -20.36 9.13 12.89
CA PRO A 100 -18.91 9.07 12.94
C PRO A 100 -18.36 7.77 13.57
N ALA A 101 -18.97 7.31 14.67
CA ALA A 101 -18.57 6.08 15.34
C ALA A 101 -18.75 4.83 14.45
N GLU A 102 -19.80 4.78 13.65
CA GLU A 102 -20.02 3.69 12.71
C GLU A 102 -19.00 3.75 11.55
N ILE A 103 -18.66 4.95 11.08
CA ILE A 103 -17.61 5.13 10.05
C ILE A 103 -16.26 4.67 10.59
N GLU A 104 -15.88 5.07 11.81
CA GLU A 104 -14.64 4.62 12.46
C GLU A 104 -14.62 3.10 12.61
N ARG A 105 -15.75 2.48 12.97
CA ARG A 105 -15.88 1.02 13.05
C ARG A 105 -15.67 0.36 11.68
N LEU A 106 -16.21 0.92 10.61
CA LEU A 106 -16.01 0.41 9.24
C LEU A 106 -14.55 0.56 8.79
N CYS A 107 -13.91 1.68 9.09
CA CYS A 107 -12.47 1.88 8.85
C CYS A 107 -11.66 0.83 9.61
N GLY A 108 -11.97 0.60 10.89
CA GLY A 108 -11.32 -0.40 11.72
C GLY A 108 -11.49 -1.83 11.19
N ALA A 109 -12.66 -2.19 10.68
CA ALA A 109 -12.93 -3.51 10.13
C ALA A 109 -12.10 -3.78 8.87
N GLY A 110 -12.06 -2.85 7.91
CA GLY A 110 -11.24 -2.99 6.71
C GLY A 110 -9.74 -3.05 7.02
N ARG A 111 -9.27 -2.15 7.90
CA ARG A 111 -7.89 -2.16 8.39
C ARG A 111 -7.54 -3.48 9.08
N GLY A 112 -8.45 -4.04 9.87
CA GLY A 112 -8.26 -5.32 10.56
C GLY A 112 -7.99 -6.46 9.59
N ILE A 113 -8.70 -6.55 8.47
CA ILE A 113 -8.44 -7.54 7.43
C ILE A 113 -7.04 -7.33 6.83
N PHE A 114 -6.69 -6.09 6.50
CA PHE A 114 -5.40 -5.79 5.87
C PHE A 114 -4.21 -6.04 6.79
N SER A 115 -4.34 -5.78 8.10
CA SER A 115 -3.26 -6.02 9.06
C SER A 115 -2.87 -7.49 9.18
N ARG A 116 -3.72 -8.41 8.75
CA ARG A 116 -3.41 -9.84 8.72
C ARG A 116 -2.28 -10.20 7.73
N PHE A 117 -1.97 -9.34 6.75
CA PHE A 117 -0.82 -9.55 5.87
C PHE A 117 0.53 -9.32 6.58
N SER A 118 0.53 -8.56 7.67
CA SER A 118 1.75 -8.25 8.44
C SER A 118 1.80 -8.94 9.81
N ALA A 119 0.86 -9.82 10.14
CA ALA A 119 0.84 -10.55 11.40
C ALA A 119 1.62 -11.89 11.39
N PRO A 120 1.55 -12.72 10.32
CA PRO A 120 2.15 -14.04 10.29
C PRO A 120 3.67 -14.04 10.17
N ALA A 121 4.29 -15.20 10.42
CA ALA A 121 5.75 -15.35 10.31
C ALA A 121 6.28 -15.35 8.87
N TRP A 122 5.42 -15.60 7.87
CA TRP A 122 5.78 -15.57 6.45
C TRP A 122 5.65 -14.17 5.85
N PRO A 123 6.45 -13.84 4.82
CA PRO A 123 6.34 -12.57 4.11
C PRO A 123 5.13 -12.52 3.19
N SER A 124 4.60 -11.32 2.98
CA SER A 124 3.55 -11.01 2.02
C SER A 124 4.07 -10.06 0.93
N VAL A 125 3.66 -10.29 -0.33
CA VAL A 125 4.08 -9.49 -1.49
C VAL A 125 2.87 -9.14 -2.34
N ALA A 126 2.69 -7.85 -2.65
CA ALA A 126 1.71 -7.39 -3.63
C ALA A 126 2.36 -7.24 -5.01
N ILE A 127 1.74 -7.79 -6.06
CA ILE A 127 2.08 -7.54 -7.46
C ILE A 127 1.10 -6.53 -8.03
N ILE A 128 1.63 -5.37 -8.38
CA ILE A 128 0.86 -4.23 -8.89
C ILE A 128 1.09 -4.13 -10.40
N ASP A 129 0.16 -4.71 -11.16
CA ASP A 129 0.13 -4.62 -12.62
C ASP A 129 -1.16 -3.92 -13.04
N GLY A 130 -1.05 -2.60 -13.25
CA GLY A 130 -2.18 -1.75 -13.56
C GLY A 130 -2.59 -0.80 -12.44
N ILE A 131 -3.86 -0.41 -12.43
CA ILE A 131 -4.44 0.57 -11.51
C ILE A 131 -4.42 0.04 -10.08
N CYS A 132 -3.79 0.79 -9.17
CA CYS A 132 -3.69 0.52 -7.73
C CYS A 132 -3.99 1.80 -6.95
N LEU A 133 -5.27 2.07 -6.69
CA LEU A 133 -5.73 3.34 -6.16
C LEU A 133 -6.50 3.17 -4.85
N GLY A 134 -6.40 4.17 -3.99
CA GLY A 134 -7.15 4.25 -2.75
C GLY A 134 -7.01 2.99 -1.89
N GLY A 135 -8.13 2.39 -1.49
CA GLY A 135 -8.14 1.13 -0.75
C GLY A 135 -7.31 0.00 -1.39
N GLY A 136 -7.12 0.02 -2.73
CA GLY A 136 -6.23 -0.90 -3.43
C GLY A 136 -4.76 -0.67 -3.09
N LEU A 137 -4.34 0.60 -2.99
CA LEU A 137 -3.00 0.95 -2.53
C LEU A 137 -2.84 0.67 -1.02
N GLU A 138 -3.89 0.86 -0.22
CA GLU A 138 -3.90 0.50 1.20
C GLU A 138 -3.68 -1.00 1.41
N LEU A 139 -4.30 -1.86 0.59
CA LEU A 139 -4.05 -3.30 0.58
C LEU A 139 -2.61 -3.63 0.19
N ALA A 140 -2.09 -3.00 -0.87
CA ALA A 140 -0.71 -3.19 -1.28
C ALA A 140 0.30 -2.74 -0.21
N LEU A 141 0.03 -1.62 0.48
CA LEU A 141 0.85 -1.12 1.59
C LEU A 141 0.77 -2.00 2.85
N ALA A 142 -0.28 -2.79 3.01
CA ALA A 142 -0.40 -3.75 4.10
C ALA A 142 0.46 -5.00 3.90
N CYS A 143 0.83 -5.33 2.67
CA CYS A 143 1.83 -6.33 2.37
C CYS A 143 3.24 -5.85 2.76
N ASP A 144 4.13 -6.77 3.08
CA ASP A 144 5.52 -6.44 3.43
C ASP A 144 6.28 -5.82 2.26
N LEU A 145 6.09 -6.40 1.09
CA LEU A 145 6.80 -6.05 -0.14
C LEU A 145 5.82 -5.77 -1.28
N ARG A 146 6.25 -4.97 -2.25
CA ARG A 146 5.49 -4.57 -3.43
C ARG A 146 6.37 -4.64 -4.67
N VAL A 147 5.85 -5.27 -5.71
CA VAL A 147 6.44 -5.28 -7.06
C VAL A 147 5.47 -4.57 -7.99
N ALA A 148 5.87 -3.47 -8.58
CA ALA A 148 5.09 -2.81 -9.63
C ALA A 148 5.61 -3.20 -11.02
N THR A 149 4.76 -3.09 -12.02
CA THR A 149 5.19 -3.19 -13.42
C THR A 149 5.46 -1.82 -14.03
N ASP A 150 6.31 -1.79 -15.05
CA ASP A 150 6.59 -0.60 -15.86
C ASP A 150 5.57 -0.39 -17.01
N ALA A 151 4.48 -1.15 -16.98
CA ALA A 151 3.40 -1.02 -17.95
C ALA A 151 2.78 0.39 -17.88
N SER A 152 2.46 0.97 -19.03
CA SER A 152 1.94 2.34 -19.15
C SER A 152 0.60 2.58 -18.44
N HIS A 153 -0.14 1.51 -18.15
CA HIS A 153 -1.39 1.54 -17.39
C HIS A 153 -1.19 1.37 -15.88
N THR A 154 0.04 1.13 -15.41
CA THR A 154 0.33 1.01 -13.97
C THR A 154 0.32 2.40 -13.33
N ALA A 155 -0.56 2.57 -12.34
CA ALA A 155 -0.77 3.84 -11.66
C ALA A 155 -1.11 3.60 -10.19
N LEU A 156 -0.35 4.23 -9.29
CA LEU A 156 -0.50 4.12 -7.86
C LEU A 156 -0.83 5.49 -7.26
N GLY A 157 -1.82 5.58 -6.36
CA GLY A 157 -2.17 6.86 -5.74
C GLY A 157 -3.35 6.81 -4.78
N PHE A 158 -3.62 7.95 -4.16
CA PHE A 158 -4.73 8.15 -3.24
C PHE A 158 -5.69 9.22 -3.77
N PRO A 159 -6.68 8.86 -4.61
CA PRO A 159 -7.64 9.81 -5.17
C PRO A 159 -8.72 10.27 -4.18
N GLU A 160 -8.75 9.75 -2.94
CA GLU A 160 -9.75 10.05 -1.92
C GLU A 160 -9.89 11.56 -1.68
N VAL A 161 -8.79 12.29 -1.73
CA VAL A 161 -8.80 13.76 -1.60
C VAL A 161 -9.71 14.42 -2.63
N LYS A 162 -9.79 13.90 -3.86
CA LYS A 162 -10.68 14.44 -4.92
C LYS A 162 -12.16 14.25 -4.60
N LEU A 163 -12.48 13.41 -3.61
CA LEU A 163 -13.82 13.16 -3.11
C LEU A 163 -14.09 13.89 -1.78
N GLY A 164 -13.15 14.70 -1.29
CA GLY A 164 -13.24 15.37 0.00
C GLY A 164 -12.95 14.45 1.19
N LEU A 165 -12.29 13.34 0.95
CA LEU A 165 -11.93 12.33 1.94
C LEU A 165 -10.41 12.18 2.04
N LEU A 166 -9.98 11.31 2.94
CA LEU A 166 -8.60 10.79 3.04
C LEU A 166 -8.65 9.25 3.06
N PRO A 167 -7.53 8.53 2.90
CA PRO A 167 -7.47 7.09 3.09
C PRO A 167 -7.95 6.68 4.48
N GLY A 168 -8.69 5.57 4.60
CA GLY A 168 -9.32 5.17 5.86
C GLY A 168 -8.94 3.79 6.39
N TRP A 169 -8.10 3.03 5.68
CA TRP A 169 -7.68 1.67 6.07
C TRP A 169 -6.19 1.57 6.38
N GLY A 170 -5.58 2.67 6.83
CA GLY A 170 -4.18 2.79 7.22
C GLY A 170 -3.28 3.34 6.12
N GLY A 171 -3.85 3.96 5.09
CA GLY A 171 -3.11 4.48 3.95
C GLY A 171 -2.16 5.59 4.31
N THR A 172 -2.61 6.64 5.01
CA THR A 172 -1.76 7.75 5.44
C THR A 172 -0.66 7.29 6.39
N VAL A 173 -0.99 6.33 7.26
CA VAL A 173 -0.09 5.80 8.28
C VAL A 173 1.05 5.01 7.65
N ARG A 174 0.71 4.03 6.79
CA ARG A 174 1.72 3.17 6.13
C ARG A 174 2.53 3.93 5.12
N LEU A 175 1.90 4.83 4.35
CA LEU A 175 2.58 5.65 3.35
C LEU A 175 3.65 6.54 3.97
N ALA A 176 3.29 7.32 5.02
CA ALA A 176 4.21 8.25 5.66
C ALA A 176 5.44 7.56 6.27
N ARG A 177 5.24 6.36 6.84
CA ARG A 177 6.33 5.55 7.41
C ARG A 177 7.21 4.90 6.34
N LEU A 178 6.64 4.64 5.16
CA LEU A 178 7.36 3.96 4.09
C LEU A 178 8.22 4.90 3.25
N ILE A 179 7.64 6.02 2.79
CA ILE A 179 8.29 6.96 1.85
C ILE A 179 8.65 8.31 2.48
N GLY A 180 8.42 8.46 3.78
CA GLY A 180 8.60 9.72 4.50
C GLY A 180 7.38 10.64 4.41
N PRO A 181 7.20 11.53 5.40
CA PRO A 181 5.98 12.33 5.52
C PRO A 181 5.81 13.37 4.40
N GLY A 182 6.89 13.97 3.91
CA GLY A 182 6.82 14.97 2.83
C GLY A 182 6.25 14.38 1.54
N ALA A 183 6.80 13.25 1.05
CA ALA A 183 6.31 12.57 -0.14
C ALA A 183 4.91 12.00 0.07
N ALA A 184 4.61 11.54 1.28
CA ALA A 184 3.29 11.04 1.63
C ALA A 184 2.21 12.12 1.59
N VAL A 185 2.49 13.31 2.13
CA VAL A 185 1.60 14.48 2.04
C VAL A 185 1.39 14.86 0.58
N GLU A 186 2.47 14.95 -0.21
CA GLU A 186 2.36 15.31 -1.62
C GLU A 186 1.47 14.33 -2.39
N LEU A 187 1.69 13.03 -2.25
CA LEU A 187 0.93 12.01 -2.96
C LEU A 187 -0.54 11.98 -2.51
N ALA A 188 -0.81 12.00 -1.20
CA ALA A 188 -2.16 11.87 -0.67
C ALA A 188 -2.97 13.16 -0.79
N ALA A 189 -2.37 14.35 -0.55
CA ALA A 189 -3.08 15.62 -0.59
C ALA A 189 -3.26 16.18 -2.01
N SER A 190 -2.46 15.75 -3.00
CA SER A 190 -2.68 16.11 -4.40
C SER A 190 -3.72 15.21 -5.08
N GLY A 191 -3.81 13.96 -4.67
CA GLY A 191 -4.61 12.93 -5.33
C GLY A 191 -4.07 12.54 -6.71
N GLU A 192 -2.83 12.92 -7.03
CA GLU A 192 -2.17 12.53 -8.28
C GLU A 192 -1.63 11.10 -8.18
N ASN A 193 -1.45 10.47 -9.33
CA ASN A 193 -0.93 9.11 -9.40
C ASN A 193 0.54 9.14 -9.82
N VAL A 194 1.28 8.12 -9.40
CA VAL A 194 2.64 7.84 -9.87
C VAL A 194 2.65 6.54 -10.68
N ASP A 195 3.50 6.47 -11.70
CA ASP A 195 3.75 5.23 -12.45
C ASP A 195 4.69 4.28 -11.69
N GLY A 196 4.86 3.05 -12.19
CA GLY A 196 5.73 2.06 -11.56
C GLY A 196 7.17 2.54 -11.36
N PRO A 197 7.85 3.11 -12.37
CA PRO A 197 9.19 3.68 -12.22
C PRO A 197 9.28 4.81 -11.19
N ALA A 198 8.30 5.71 -11.13
CA ALA A 198 8.27 6.78 -10.12
C ALA A 198 8.01 6.20 -8.72
N ALA A 199 7.12 5.22 -8.59
CA ALA A 199 6.88 4.51 -7.33
C ALA A 199 8.15 3.84 -6.79
N ALA A 200 8.98 3.25 -7.66
CA ALA A 200 10.27 2.68 -7.27
C ALA A 200 11.26 3.74 -6.82
N ARG A 201 11.34 4.89 -7.52
CA ARG A 201 12.20 6.00 -7.08
C ARG A 201 11.80 6.61 -5.74
N LEU A 202 10.51 6.64 -5.43
CA LEU A 202 9.98 7.09 -4.15
C LEU A 202 10.16 6.07 -3.01
N GLY A 203 10.55 4.84 -3.29
CA GLY A 203 10.56 3.75 -2.31
C GLY A 203 9.16 3.22 -1.98
N LEU A 204 8.14 3.60 -2.75
CA LEU A 204 6.78 3.11 -2.58
C LEU A 204 6.66 1.62 -2.93
N VAL A 205 7.47 1.15 -3.87
CA VAL A 205 7.58 -0.26 -4.25
C VAL A 205 9.04 -0.74 -4.17
N ASP A 206 9.22 -2.03 -3.86
CA ASP A 206 10.53 -2.65 -3.65
C ASP A 206 11.22 -3.01 -4.98
N ALA A 207 10.43 -3.18 -6.06
CA ALA A 207 10.92 -3.36 -7.42
C ALA A 207 9.92 -2.84 -8.44
N CYS A 208 10.44 -2.38 -9.59
CA CYS A 208 9.67 -2.10 -10.78
C CYS A 208 10.25 -2.92 -11.94
N VAL A 209 9.43 -3.76 -12.54
CA VAL A 209 9.86 -4.75 -13.53
C VAL A 209 8.87 -4.82 -14.70
N ARG A 210 9.25 -5.50 -15.79
CA ARG A 210 8.31 -5.79 -16.88
C ARG A 210 7.21 -6.75 -16.41
N PRO A 211 5.97 -6.66 -16.96
CA PRO A 211 4.83 -7.47 -16.53
C PRO A 211 5.12 -8.97 -16.46
N GLU A 212 5.81 -9.51 -17.47
CA GLU A 212 6.16 -10.94 -17.54
C GLU A 212 7.15 -11.40 -16.46
N GLN A 213 7.84 -10.47 -15.79
CA GLN A 213 8.80 -10.74 -14.72
C GLN A 213 8.18 -10.59 -13.32
N ALA A 214 6.98 -10.03 -13.22
CA ALA A 214 6.41 -9.61 -11.94
C ALA A 214 6.25 -10.75 -10.94
N LEU A 215 5.70 -11.90 -11.35
CA LEU A 215 5.51 -13.04 -10.47
C LEU A 215 6.85 -13.65 -10.01
N ALA A 216 7.79 -13.84 -10.93
CA ALA A 216 9.10 -14.37 -10.59
C ALA A 216 9.87 -13.45 -9.63
N SER A 217 9.79 -12.13 -9.85
CA SER A 217 10.39 -11.12 -8.98
C SER A 217 9.75 -11.10 -7.59
N ALA A 218 8.43 -11.20 -7.50
CA ALA A 218 7.72 -11.25 -6.23
C ALA A 218 8.11 -12.49 -5.41
N CYS A 219 8.13 -13.68 -6.03
CA CYS A 219 8.57 -14.91 -5.38
C CYS A 219 10.03 -14.79 -4.90
N ARG A 220 10.92 -14.24 -5.72
CA ARG A 220 12.32 -14.06 -5.37
C ARG A 220 12.52 -13.08 -4.21
N LEU A 221 11.80 -11.97 -4.18
CA LEU A 221 11.83 -11.03 -3.07
C LEU A 221 11.30 -11.65 -1.78
N ALA A 222 10.21 -12.43 -1.87
CA ALA A 222 9.66 -13.16 -0.73
C ALA A 222 10.65 -14.17 -0.16
N GLU A 223 11.31 -14.96 -1.02
CA GLU A 223 12.35 -15.91 -0.63
C GLU A 223 13.50 -15.23 0.13
N ILE A 224 14.00 -14.10 -0.40
CA ILE A 224 15.07 -13.32 0.24
C ILE A 224 14.59 -12.78 1.60
N ALA A 225 13.37 -12.24 1.65
CA ALA A 225 12.81 -11.69 2.87
C ALA A 225 12.60 -12.77 3.94
N ALA A 226 12.13 -13.95 3.56
CA ALA A 226 11.98 -15.09 4.46
C ALA A 226 13.32 -15.56 5.01
N ALA A 227 14.32 -15.78 4.13
CA ALA A 227 15.63 -16.26 4.52
C ALA A 227 16.37 -15.30 5.46
N ARG A 228 16.22 -13.99 5.25
CA ARG A 228 16.85 -12.93 6.06
C ARG A 228 15.99 -12.46 7.23
N ARG A 229 14.72 -12.86 7.30
CA ARG A 229 13.71 -12.34 8.23
C ARG A 229 13.52 -10.82 8.16
N SER A 230 13.93 -10.19 7.08
CA SER A 230 13.92 -8.73 6.92
C SER A 230 12.50 -8.14 6.89
N HIS A 231 11.49 -8.91 6.51
CA HIS A 231 10.08 -8.52 6.62
C HIS A 231 9.64 -8.30 8.07
N LEU A 232 10.16 -9.07 9.03
CA LEU A 232 9.84 -8.90 10.45
C LEU A 232 10.48 -7.63 11.02
N GLU A 233 11.76 -7.40 10.71
CA GLU A 233 12.48 -6.17 11.08
C GLU A 233 11.79 -4.93 10.51
N ARG A 234 11.35 -5.00 9.25
CA ARG A 234 10.60 -3.93 8.61
C ARG A 234 9.26 -3.65 9.31
N ARG A 235 8.51 -4.68 9.67
CA ARG A 235 7.25 -4.54 10.42
C ARG A 235 7.45 -3.85 11.75
N GLU A 236 8.47 -4.26 12.49
CA GLU A 236 8.83 -3.67 13.78
C GLU A 236 9.19 -2.19 13.63
N LEU A 237 10.01 -1.85 12.63
CA LEU A 237 10.38 -0.48 12.32
C LEU A 237 9.15 0.38 11.97
N LEU A 238 8.24 -0.14 11.13
CA LEU A 238 7.06 0.60 10.68
C LEU A 238 5.94 0.66 11.72
N ALA A 239 5.97 -0.19 12.75
CA ALA A 239 4.99 -0.17 13.84
C ALA A 239 5.25 0.94 14.87
N GLY A 240 6.50 1.40 15.01
CA GLY A 240 6.90 2.42 15.96
C GLY A 240 6.43 3.83 15.61
N ALA A 241 6.60 4.76 16.55
CA ALA A 241 6.52 6.18 16.28
C ALA A 241 7.75 6.63 15.46
N THR A 242 7.55 7.60 14.57
CA THR A 242 8.60 8.18 13.71
C THR A 242 8.58 9.71 13.81
N PRO A 243 8.77 10.29 15.01
CA PRO A 243 8.65 11.72 15.21
C PRO A 243 9.72 12.47 14.41
N LEU A 244 9.33 13.63 13.89
CA LEU A 244 10.24 14.58 13.28
C LEU A 244 10.86 15.46 14.37
N VAL A 245 12.08 15.95 14.14
CA VAL A 245 12.61 17.03 14.96
C VAL A 245 11.79 18.32 14.71
N ALA A 246 11.78 19.23 15.69
CA ALA A 246 10.87 20.37 15.68
C ALA A 246 11.00 21.23 14.41
N GLU A 247 12.22 21.47 13.96
CA GLU A 247 12.52 22.30 12.79
C GLU A 247 12.05 21.65 11.48
N GLU A 248 12.20 20.32 11.34
CA GLU A 248 11.71 19.57 10.17
C GLU A 248 10.19 19.57 10.15
N ARG A 249 9.56 19.40 11.31
CA ARG A 249 8.10 19.43 11.44
C ARG A 249 7.54 20.80 11.05
N GLU A 250 8.08 21.88 11.61
CA GLU A 250 7.66 23.26 11.30
C GLU A 250 7.82 23.57 9.81
N PHE A 251 8.96 23.18 9.23
CA PHE A 251 9.21 23.36 7.80
C PHE A 251 8.20 22.58 6.94
N LEU A 252 7.97 21.30 7.23
CA LEU A 252 7.04 20.48 6.49
C LEU A 252 5.61 21.01 6.61
N GLU A 253 5.17 21.35 7.82
CA GLU A 253 3.83 21.86 8.09
C GLU A 253 3.59 23.18 7.36
N SER A 254 4.48 24.16 7.54
CA SER A 254 4.34 25.50 6.95
C SER A 254 4.38 25.47 5.43
N THR A 255 5.33 24.73 4.83
CA THR A 255 5.49 24.66 3.37
C THR A 255 4.34 23.90 2.72
N SER A 256 3.94 22.75 3.30
CA SER A 256 2.82 21.96 2.77
C SER A 256 1.49 22.71 2.91
N ALA A 257 1.24 23.34 4.06
CA ALA A 257 0.03 24.15 4.25
C ALA A 257 -0.03 25.32 3.26
N ALA A 258 1.07 26.01 3.02
CA ALA A 258 1.13 27.12 2.05
C ALA A 258 0.80 26.63 0.62
N VAL A 259 1.34 25.49 0.19
CA VAL A 259 1.06 24.89 -1.12
C VAL A 259 -0.43 24.45 -1.22
N ILE A 260 -0.92 23.80 -0.19
CA ILE A 260 -2.32 23.32 -0.13
C ILE A 260 -3.29 24.50 -0.19
N LEU A 261 -3.07 25.53 0.64
CA LEU A 261 -3.90 26.73 0.68
C LEU A 261 -3.84 27.50 -0.64
N GLY A 262 -2.65 27.64 -1.24
CA GLY A 262 -2.48 28.27 -2.53
C GLY A 262 -3.22 27.57 -3.67
N ARG A 263 -3.40 26.24 -3.58
CA ARG A 263 -4.14 25.44 -4.58
C ARG A 263 -5.66 25.39 -4.31
N SER A 264 -6.05 25.31 -3.05
CA SER A 264 -7.46 25.10 -2.64
C SER A 264 -8.20 26.38 -2.31
N GLY A 265 -7.49 27.51 -2.17
CA GLY A 265 -8.07 28.76 -1.68
C GLY A 265 -8.62 28.66 -0.26
N GLY A 266 -8.29 27.63 0.49
CA GLY A 266 -8.76 27.38 1.84
C GLY A 266 -10.21 26.80 1.93
N HIS A 267 -10.87 26.62 0.79
CA HIS A 267 -12.27 26.16 0.75
C HIS A 267 -12.44 24.64 0.68
N TYR A 268 -11.33 23.88 0.64
CA TYR A 268 -11.34 22.43 0.51
C TYR A 268 -10.57 21.78 1.66
N PRO A 269 -11.27 21.20 2.66
CA PRO A 269 -10.63 20.80 3.92
C PRO A 269 -9.77 19.53 3.83
N ALA A 270 -10.07 18.62 2.89
CA ALA A 270 -9.44 17.30 2.87
C ALA A 270 -7.92 17.33 2.75
N PRO A 271 -7.27 18.17 1.90
CA PRO A 271 -5.80 18.19 1.82
C PRO A 271 -5.13 18.64 3.12
N LEU A 272 -5.69 19.62 3.83
CA LEU A 272 -5.17 20.04 5.14
C LEU A 272 -5.37 18.94 6.19
N ALA A 273 -6.55 18.31 6.21
CA ALA A 273 -6.80 17.18 7.12
C ALA A 273 -5.84 16.01 6.88
N ILE A 274 -5.42 15.75 5.63
CA ILE A 274 -4.38 14.76 5.31
C ILE A 274 -3.04 15.15 5.93
N LEU A 275 -2.60 16.40 5.76
CA LEU A 275 -1.37 16.92 6.36
C LEU A 275 -1.39 16.76 7.88
N GLU A 276 -2.45 17.24 8.54
CA GLU A 276 -2.63 17.16 9.99
C GLU A 276 -2.64 15.71 10.48
N THR A 277 -3.36 14.81 9.77
CA THR A 277 -3.44 13.38 10.10
C THR A 277 -2.09 12.70 10.01
N ILE A 278 -1.32 12.97 8.95
CA ILE A 278 0.03 12.42 8.79
C ILE A 278 0.93 12.92 9.92
N LEU A 279 0.99 14.23 10.16
CA LEU A 279 1.85 14.81 11.20
C LEU A 279 1.52 14.27 12.59
N ALA A 280 0.24 14.22 12.97
CA ALA A 280 -0.19 13.68 14.24
C ALA A 280 0.10 12.18 14.37
N GLY A 281 0.01 11.44 13.26
CA GLY A 281 0.29 10.02 13.22
C GLY A 281 1.76 9.67 13.38
N LEU A 282 2.71 10.57 13.10
CA LEU A 282 4.15 10.31 13.27
C LEU A 282 4.58 10.21 14.74
N ASP A 283 3.90 10.91 15.63
CA ASP A 283 4.29 11.00 17.05
C ASP A 283 3.89 9.79 17.89
N VAL A 284 3.07 8.90 17.32
CA VAL A 284 2.48 7.76 18.02
C VAL A 284 2.74 6.46 17.27
N PRO A 285 2.62 5.29 17.91
CA PRO A 285 2.68 4.00 17.23
C PRO A 285 1.62 3.86 16.13
N ALA A 286 1.88 3.03 15.12
CA ALA A 286 1.04 2.88 13.93
C ALA A 286 -0.43 2.56 14.25
N GLU A 287 -0.71 1.78 15.30
CA GLU A 287 -2.09 1.46 15.71
C GLU A 287 -2.86 2.70 16.21
N GLN A 288 -2.21 3.56 17.00
CA GLN A 288 -2.81 4.82 17.42
C GLN A 288 -2.95 5.82 16.25
N ALA A 289 -1.95 5.86 15.37
CA ALA A 289 -2.00 6.68 14.16
C ALA A 289 -3.19 6.29 13.26
N ALA A 290 -3.50 4.99 13.16
CA ALA A 290 -4.64 4.51 12.40
C ALA A 290 -6.00 4.87 13.04
N GLN A 291 -6.06 5.06 14.36
CA GLN A 291 -7.24 5.59 15.03
C GLN A 291 -7.42 7.09 14.73
N ILE A 292 -6.31 7.85 14.70
CA ILE A 292 -6.32 9.27 14.28
C ILE A 292 -6.83 9.38 12.84
N GLU A 293 -6.33 8.53 11.93
CA GLU A 293 -6.77 8.47 10.53
C GLU A 293 -8.27 8.18 10.43
N ALA A 294 -8.78 7.16 11.12
CA ALA A 294 -10.19 6.79 11.10
C ALA A 294 -11.09 7.92 11.62
N SER A 295 -10.68 8.61 12.68
CA SER A 295 -11.41 9.76 13.22
C SER A 295 -11.40 10.95 12.25
N ALA A 296 -10.27 11.24 11.60
CA ALA A 296 -10.18 12.28 10.59
C ALA A 296 -11.04 11.95 9.35
N PHE A 297 -11.03 10.69 8.89
CA PHE A 297 -11.92 10.21 7.84
C PHE A 297 -13.38 10.42 8.19
N ALA A 298 -13.81 10.02 9.41
CA ALA A 298 -15.18 10.17 9.86
C ALA A 298 -15.63 11.63 9.92
N LYS A 299 -14.76 12.54 10.36
CA LYS A 299 -15.03 13.99 10.37
C LYS A 299 -15.23 14.54 8.96
N LEU A 300 -14.35 14.17 8.01
CA LEU A 300 -14.49 14.59 6.62
C LEU A 300 -15.75 14.01 5.98
N ALA A 301 -16.05 12.74 6.22
CA ALA A 301 -17.25 12.08 5.69
C ALA A 301 -18.56 12.73 6.17
N ALA A 302 -18.57 13.28 7.38
CA ALA A 302 -19.71 14.03 7.94
C ALA A 302 -19.83 15.46 7.38
N THR A 303 -18.79 15.97 6.67
CA THR A 303 -18.80 17.33 6.14
C THR A 303 -19.72 17.42 4.90
N PRO A 304 -20.67 18.36 4.82
CA PRO A 304 -21.49 18.54 3.64
C PRO A 304 -20.63 18.83 2.40
N GLY A 305 -20.71 17.98 1.39
CA GLY A 305 -19.95 18.10 0.14
C GLY A 305 -18.77 17.15 -0.02
N SER A 306 -18.44 16.34 1.00
CA SER A 306 -17.38 15.35 0.93
C SER A 306 -17.62 14.23 -0.10
N THR A 307 -18.88 13.96 -0.42
CA THR A 307 -19.29 12.83 -1.29
C THR A 307 -20.03 13.26 -2.55
N THR A 308 -20.05 14.55 -2.87
CA THR A 308 -20.82 15.06 -4.00
C THR A 308 -19.91 15.44 -5.18
N ALA A 309 -20.50 15.43 -6.39
CA ALA A 309 -19.90 15.98 -7.61
C ALA A 309 -19.37 17.44 -7.44
N ARG A 310 -19.76 18.15 -6.37
CA ARG A 310 -19.23 19.46 -5.98
C ARG A 310 -17.79 19.39 -5.50
N ALA A 311 -17.38 18.36 -4.75
CA ALA A 311 -15.99 18.20 -4.32
C ALA A 311 -15.08 17.94 -5.53
N ALA A 312 -15.52 17.10 -6.46
CA ALA A 312 -14.79 16.84 -7.71
C ALA A 312 -14.76 18.07 -8.66
N ALA A 313 -15.78 18.93 -8.62
CA ALA A 313 -15.84 20.16 -9.41
C ALA A 313 -15.06 21.33 -8.80
N ALA A 314 -14.80 21.32 -7.50
CA ALA A 314 -14.06 22.37 -6.78
C ALA A 314 -12.53 22.21 -6.91
N MET A 315 -12.04 21.03 -7.30
CA MET A 315 -10.62 20.87 -7.59
C MET A 315 -10.24 21.54 -8.91
N PRO A 316 -9.23 22.42 -8.94
CA PRO A 316 -8.70 22.94 -10.21
C PRO A 316 -8.30 21.74 -11.07
N ARG A 317 -8.82 21.69 -12.30
CA ARG A 317 -8.39 20.68 -13.26
C ARG A 317 -6.87 20.72 -13.34
N ALA A 318 -6.22 19.63 -12.94
CA ALA A 318 -4.78 19.51 -13.05
C ALA A 318 -4.39 19.86 -14.48
N ARG A 319 -3.51 20.82 -14.64
CA ARG A 319 -2.82 21.00 -15.92
C ARG A 319 -2.16 19.66 -16.23
N PRO A 320 -2.24 19.16 -17.49
CA PRO A 320 -1.53 17.94 -17.85
C PRO A 320 -0.08 18.10 -17.38
N ALA A 321 0.39 17.08 -16.66
CA ALA A 321 1.76 17.07 -16.13
C ALA A 321 2.71 17.40 -17.27
N ASN A 322 3.49 18.47 -17.10
CA ASN A 322 4.54 18.77 -18.07
C ASN A 322 5.54 17.61 -17.98
N PRO A 323 5.71 16.80 -19.04
CA PRO A 323 6.57 15.62 -18.98
C PRO A 323 8.05 15.96 -18.72
N GLY A 324 8.41 17.26 -18.67
CA GLY A 324 9.74 17.75 -18.37
C GLY A 324 9.97 18.20 -16.92
N ARG A 325 8.95 18.18 -16.06
CA ARG A 325 9.13 18.53 -14.65
C ARG A 325 9.09 17.24 -13.80
N ALA A 326 10.17 16.47 -13.89
CA ALA A 326 10.47 15.45 -12.91
C ALA A 326 10.39 16.08 -11.51
N LEU A 327 9.70 15.45 -10.58
CA LEU A 327 9.86 15.69 -9.15
C LEU A 327 11.37 15.53 -8.87
N VAL A 328 12.09 16.64 -8.75
CA VAL A 328 13.49 16.63 -8.36
C VAL A 328 13.47 16.38 -6.86
N PRO A 329 13.92 15.21 -6.38
CA PRO A 329 14.14 15.04 -4.95
C PRO A 329 15.14 16.11 -4.53
N PRO A 330 15.03 16.69 -3.33
CA PRO A 330 16.03 17.62 -2.82
C PRO A 330 17.39 16.92 -2.88
N SER A 331 18.32 17.53 -3.61
CA SER A 331 19.69 17.05 -3.76
C SER A 331 20.42 17.31 -2.44
N SER A 332 20.29 16.44 -1.50
CA SER A 332 21.20 16.24 -0.38
C SER A 332 20.61 15.20 0.56
N ALA A 333 20.75 13.92 0.21
CA ALA A 333 20.84 12.93 1.25
C ALA A 333 22.27 12.99 1.80
N PRO A 334 22.50 13.26 3.07
CA PRO A 334 23.80 12.97 3.67
C PRO A 334 23.92 11.47 3.88
N GLY A 335 24.95 10.88 3.28
CA GLY A 335 25.65 9.73 3.82
C GLY A 335 24.90 8.42 3.88
N SER A 336 25.31 7.52 2.98
CA SER A 336 25.31 6.08 3.14
C SER A 336 25.38 5.64 4.61
N TRP A 337 24.37 4.94 5.10
CA TRP A 337 24.45 4.13 6.32
C TRP A 337 25.39 2.93 6.03
N GLY A 338 26.69 3.15 6.24
CA GLY A 338 27.66 2.06 6.42
C GLY A 338 27.57 1.57 7.87
N PRO A 339 27.90 0.28 8.14
CA PRO A 339 27.84 -0.25 9.49
C PRO A 339 28.78 0.52 10.39
N ALA A 340 28.27 0.96 11.57
CA ALA A 340 29.02 1.63 12.60
C ALA A 340 30.21 0.77 13.01
N SER A 341 31.44 1.25 12.70
CA SER A 341 32.67 0.69 13.21
C SER A 341 32.74 0.95 14.71
N ARG A 342 32.82 -0.14 15.49
CA ARG A 342 33.10 -0.10 16.93
C ARG A 342 34.39 0.67 17.19
N PRO A 343 34.43 1.54 18.23
CA PRO A 343 35.68 2.16 18.62
C PRO A 343 36.62 1.08 19.22
N ALA A 344 37.83 1.05 18.73
CA ALA A 344 38.90 0.26 19.27
C ALA A 344 39.26 0.77 20.68
N THR A 345 39.12 -0.05 21.68
CA THR A 345 39.67 0.20 23.03
C THR A 345 41.19 0.06 22.98
N SER A 346 41.89 1.18 23.05
CA SER A 346 43.31 1.23 23.32
C SER A 346 43.55 0.94 24.82
N GLY A 347 44.06 -0.24 25.13
CA GLY A 347 44.57 -0.55 26.44
C GLY A 347 45.94 0.14 26.71
N PRO A 348 46.29 0.44 27.93
CA PRO A 348 47.52 1.15 28.24
C PRO A 348 48.74 0.23 28.15
N ALA A 349 49.79 0.72 27.48
CA ALA A 349 51.13 0.12 27.54
C ALA A 349 51.76 0.35 28.90
N MET A 350 52.15 -0.74 29.59
CA MET A 350 53.07 -0.70 30.71
C MET A 350 54.49 -0.68 30.15
N THR A 351 55.25 0.26 30.54
CA THR A 351 56.55 0.26 31.23
C THR A 351 56.89 1.63 31.66
#